data_856978be95459ab96e184d6855ce138e
#
_entry.id   856978be95459ab96e184d6855ce138e
#
_cell.length_a   1.000
_cell.length_b   1.000
_cell.length_c   1.000
_cell.angle_alpha   90.00
_cell.angle_beta   90.00
_cell.angle_gamma   90.00
#
_symmetry.space_group_name_H-M   'P 1'
#
loop_
_entity.id
_entity.type
_entity.pdbx_description
1 polymer ?
#
loop_
_entity_poly.entity_id
_entity_poly.type
_entity_poly.pdbx_seq_one_letter_code
_entity_poly.pdbx_strand_id
1 'polypeptide(L)'
;TIVLGFICVPRGNSGVPAGTQAEERSLTWLWKDGTVLWVMATGLVVALIYQGLYASTLSELIRIHFGSSVTLLGGVAVGAATLGGVLQAIRWGWEPWLAPGIGVLSDRRFGRRSMMVVSLTFGVVVFGLVALRLPLPLWLVVLIGIQLTGTSLTTIADSVASDTASVRGGRVFMMWYSFAVDLGAALGPILAYLLNDMWGMDTAYAGTAVLLLILAVKWYWSAPLLKPFVRRSA
;
A
#
# COMPACT_ATOMS: atom_id res chain seq x y z
N THR A 1 -18.37 2.71 -8.74
CA THR A 1 -17.94 1.31 -9.09
C THR A 1 -18.93 0.29 -8.55
N ILE A 2 -19.52 0.50 -7.36
CA ILE A 2 -20.48 -0.43 -6.72
C ILE A 2 -21.79 -0.55 -7.52
N VAL A 3 -22.27 0.50 -8.17
CA VAL A 3 -23.52 0.52 -8.92
C VAL A 3 -23.45 -0.27 -10.23
N LEU A 4 -22.29 -0.30 -10.90
CA LEU A 4 -22.08 -1.06 -12.13
C LEU A 4 -21.97 -2.57 -11.90
N GLY A 5 -21.49 -3.00 -10.71
CA GLY A 5 -21.39 -4.41 -10.35
C GLY A 5 -22.76 -5.11 -10.21
N PHE A 6 -23.82 -4.36 -9.86
CA PHE A 6 -25.15 -4.93 -9.68
C PHE A 6 -25.88 -5.25 -10.99
N ILE A 7 -25.48 -4.64 -12.10
CA ILE A 7 -26.18 -4.78 -13.39
C ILE A 7 -25.66 -5.99 -14.20
N CYS A 8 -24.46 -6.48 -13.94
CA CYS A 8 -23.80 -7.52 -14.73
C CYS A 8 -23.72 -8.91 -14.07
N VAL A 9 -24.39 -9.15 -12.95
CA VAL A 9 -24.41 -10.50 -12.35
C VAL A 9 -25.51 -11.32 -12.99
N PRO A 10 -25.24 -12.36 -13.81
CA PRO A 10 -26.25 -13.26 -14.29
C PRO A 10 -26.86 -13.98 -13.08
N ARG A 11 -28.19 -13.93 -12.95
CA ARG A 11 -28.96 -14.72 -11.99
C ARG A 11 -28.88 -16.20 -12.36
N GLY A 12 -27.76 -16.83 -12.05
CA GLY A 12 -27.64 -18.29 -12.06
C GLY A 12 -28.31 -18.85 -10.80
N ASN A 13 -29.16 -19.84 -10.99
CA ASN A 13 -29.86 -20.57 -9.93
C ASN A 13 -28.80 -21.29 -9.06
N SER A 14 -28.41 -20.66 -7.94
CA SER A 14 -27.44 -21.21 -7.01
C SER A 14 -28.17 -22.17 -6.05
N GLY A 15 -28.20 -23.44 -6.44
CA GLY A 15 -28.31 -24.51 -5.44
C GLY A 15 -27.15 -24.31 -4.46
N VAL A 16 -27.46 -24.13 -3.18
CA VAL A 16 -26.48 -24.00 -2.10
C VAL A 16 -25.64 -25.27 -2.07
N PRO A 17 -24.35 -25.25 -2.41
CA PRO A 17 -23.52 -26.43 -2.26
C PRO A 17 -23.27 -26.66 -0.77
N ALA A 18 -23.33 -27.93 -0.33
CA ALA A 18 -22.96 -28.40 0.99
C ALA A 18 -21.47 -28.18 1.30
N GLY A 19 -21.06 -26.91 1.45
CA GLY A 19 -19.68 -26.47 1.64
C GLY A 19 -19.36 -25.87 3.01
N THR A 20 -20.36 -25.69 3.87
CA THR A 20 -20.20 -24.99 5.16
C THR A 20 -19.28 -25.70 6.16
N GLN A 21 -19.14 -26.99 6.12
CA GLN A 21 -18.26 -27.74 7.05
C GLN A 21 -16.80 -27.82 6.61
N ALA A 22 -16.49 -27.64 5.31
CA ALA A 22 -15.13 -27.56 4.81
C ALA A 22 -14.51 -26.17 5.06
N GLU A 23 -15.33 -25.15 5.17
CA GLU A 23 -14.93 -23.76 5.38
C GLU A 23 -14.48 -23.48 6.83
N GLU A 24 -15.12 -24.08 7.82
CA GLU A 24 -14.74 -23.93 9.25
C GLU A 24 -13.39 -24.59 9.59
N ARG A 25 -13.03 -25.68 8.92
CA ARG A 25 -11.66 -26.28 9.05
C ARG A 25 -10.56 -25.39 8.50
N SER A 26 -10.89 -24.41 7.69
CA SER A 26 -9.91 -23.54 7.01
C SER A 26 -9.41 -22.37 7.85
N LEU A 27 -10.13 -21.93 8.89
CA LEU A 27 -9.76 -20.73 9.66
C LEU A 27 -8.56 -20.94 10.57
N THR A 28 -8.40 -22.12 11.16
CA THR A 28 -7.29 -22.38 12.10
C THR A 28 -5.93 -22.49 11.42
N TRP A 29 -5.86 -22.84 10.14
CA TRP A 29 -4.59 -22.90 9.44
C TRP A 29 -4.11 -21.53 8.97
N LEU A 30 -4.99 -20.59 8.66
CA LEU A 30 -4.62 -19.22 8.33
C LEU A 30 -3.69 -18.60 9.39
N TRP A 31 -3.99 -18.88 10.66
CA TRP A 31 -3.22 -18.39 11.80
C TRP A 31 -1.95 -19.20 12.09
N LYS A 32 -1.81 -20.41 11.54
CA LYS A 32 -0.65 -21.28 11.73
C LYS A 32 0.40 -21.13 10.63
N ASP A 33 0.03 -20.63 9.45
CA ASP A 33 0.96 -20.45 8.34
C ASP A 33 1.65 -19.09 8.42
N GLY A 34 2.91 -19.10 8.82
CA GLY A 34 3.71 -17.87 8.92
C GLY A 34 3.79 -17.06 7.62
N THR A 35 3.66 -17.72 6.45
CA THR A 35 3.64 -17.03 5.15
C THR A 35 2.39 -16.19 4.97
N VAL A 36 1.25 -16.77 5.32
CA VAL A 36 -0.06 -16.12 5.23
C VAL A 36 -0.10 -14.89 6.14
N LEU A 37 0.29 -15.07 7.40
CA LEU A 37 0.35 -13.97 8.38
C LEU A 37 1.29 -12.86 7.91
N TRP A 38 2.42 -13.22 7.30
CA TRP A 38 3.39 -12.25 6.81
C TRP A 38 2.85 -11.43 5.62
N VAL A 39 2.16 -12.06 4.68
CA VAL A 39 1.53 -11.36 3.56
C VAL A 39 0.43 -10.42 4.06
N MET A 40 -0.40 -10.87 5.00
CA MET A 40 -1.44 -10.04 5.64
C MET A 40 -0.83 -8.86 6.39
N ALA A 41 0.24 -9.09 7.19
CA ALA A 41 0.94 -8.04 7.91
C ALA A 41 1.57 -7.01 6.95
N THR A 42 2.10 -7.46 5.81
CA THR A 42 2.64 -6.56 4.78
C THR A 42 1.55 -5.67 4.19
N GLY A 43 0.40 -6.24 3.82
CA GLY A 43 -0.75 -5.47 3.33
C GLY A 43 -1.25 -4.45 4.36
N LEU A 44 -1.40 -4.86 5.62
CA LEU A 44 -1.79 -4.00 6.73
C LEU A 44 -0.81 -2.82 6.90
N VAL A 45 0.49 -3.09 6.96
CA VAL A 45 1.51 -2.04 7.16
C VAL A 45 1.58 -1.09 5.97
N VAL A 46 1.51 -1.59 4.75
CA VAL A 46 1.49 -0.76 3.54
C VAL A 46 0.26 0.15 3.53
N ALA A 47 -0.92 -0.39 3.83
CA ALA A 47 -2.14 0.39 3.91
C ALA A 47 -2.11 1.43 5.05
N LEU A 48 -1.62 1.04 6.23
CA LEU A 48 -1.45 1.93 7.38
C LEU A 48 -0.59 3.14 7.01
N ILE A 49 0.52 2.92 6.31
CA ILE A 49 1.46 3.98 5.92
C ILE A 49 0.88 4.86 4.82
N TYR A 50 0.47 4.27 3.69
CA TYR A 50 0.14 5.05 2.49
C TYR A 50 -1.31 5.49 2.40
N GLN A 51 -2.26 4.65 2.83
CA GLN A 51 -3.69 4.97 2.79
C GLN A 51 -4.15 5.63 4.08
N GLY A 52 -3.56 5.26 5.21
CA GLY A 52 -3.88 5.82 6.50
C GLY A 52 -3.05 7.07 6.83
N LEU A 53 -1.79 6.87 7.23
CA LEU A 53 -0.93 7.94 7.74
C LEU A 53 -0.69 9.03 6.69
N TYR A 54 -0.07 8.67 5.54
CA TYR A 54 0.32 9.65 4.54
C TYR A 54 -0.87 10.39 3.94
N ALA A 55 -1.95 9.68 3.59
CA ALA A 55 -3.12 10.30 2.97
C ALA A 55 -3.81 11.31 3.90
N SER A 56 -3.90 11.02 5.20
CA SER A 56 -4.56 11.89 6.18
C SER A 56 -3.70 13.08 6.60
N THR A 57 -2.38 12.94 6.62
CA THR A 57 -1.47 13.98 7.15
C THR A 57 -0.79 14.82 6.09
N LEU A 58 -0.97 14.51 4.80
CA LEU A 58 -0.29 15.21 3.69
C LEU A 58 -0.50 16.73 3.73
N SER A 59 -1.73 17.19 3.93
CA SER A 59 -2.03 18.64 3.98
C SER A 59 -1.41 19.31 5.19
N GLU A 60 -1.40 18.61 6.33
CA GLU A 60 -0.78 19.10 7.57
C GLU A 60 0.74 19.15 7.44
N LEU A 61 1.35 18.14 6.82
CA LEU A 61 2.76 18.09 6.53
C LEU A 61 3.20 19.29 5.66
N ILE A 62 2.43 19.60 4.60
CA ILE A 62 2.68 20.79 3.75
C ILE A 62 2.57 22.06 4.59
N ARG A 63 1.56 22.16 5.46
CA ARG A 63 1.33 23.32 6.33
C ARG A 63 2.49 23.55 7.30
N ILE A 64 3.03 22.50 7.87
CA ILE A 64 4.15 22.58 8.82
C ILE A 64 5.44 23.06 8.12
N HIS A 65 5.71 22.58 6.89
CA HIS A 65 6.96 22.89 6.19
C HIS A 65 6.93 24.25 5.48
N PHE A 66 5.80 24.66 4.94
CA PHE A 66 5.70 25.85 4.06
C PHE A 66 4.63 26.86 4.49
N GLY A 67 3.90 26.59 5.58
CA GLY A 67 2.83 27.46 6.07
C GLY A 67 1.45 27.15 5.45
N SER A 68 0.47 27.99 5.77
CA SER A 68 -0.92 27.81 5.33
C SER A 68 -1.12 28.06 3.85
N SER A 69 -0.23 28.87 3.22
CA SER A 69 -0.23 29.15 1.79
C SER A 69 1.16 28.96 1.21
N VAL A 70 1.22 28.22 0.12
CA VAL A 70 2.46 27.88 -0.60
C VAL A 70 2.49 28.68 -1.89
N THR A 71 3.53 29.47 -2.09
CA THR A 71 3.74 30.17 -3.36
C THR A 71 4.45 29.27 -4.34
N LEU A 72 3.73 28.84 -5.39
CA LEU A 72 4.28 28.02 -6.46
C LEU A 72 5.10 28.86 -7.44
N LEU A 73 5.91 28.18 -8.28
CA LEU A 73 6.64 28.77 -9.39
C LEU A 73 5.64 29.54 -10.30
N GLY A 74 5.81 30.86 -10.38
CA GLY A 74 4.87 31.76 -11.12
C GLY A 74 4.06 32.70 -10.22
N GLY A 75 4.33 32.72 -8.88
CA GLY A 75 3.70 33.68 -7.95
C GLY A 75 2.26 33.34 -7.52
N VAL A 76 1.74 32.17 -7.89
CA VAL A 76 0.40 31.72 -7.48
C VAL A 76 0.46 31.17 -6.07
N ALA A 77 -0.27 31.78 -5.13
CA ALA A 77 -0.43 31.26 -3.77
C ALA A 77 -1.53 30.21 -3.72
N VAL A 78 -1.19 29.00 -3.29
CA VAL A 78 -2.11 27.87 -3.16
C VAL A 78 -2.15 27.43 -1.70
N GLY A 79 -3.33 27.19 -1.16
CA GLY A 79 -3.49 26.66 0.20
C GLY A 79 -2.89 25.25 0.35
N ALA A 80 -2.32 24.95 1.52
CA ALA A 80 -1.73 23.64 1.81
C ALA A 80 -2.71 22.48 1.59
N ALA A 81 -3.98 22.66 1.97
CA ALA A 81 -5.02 21.66 1.75
C ALA A 81 -5.31 21.44 0.26
N THR A 82 -5.36 22.52 -0.54
CA THR A 82 -5.57 22.45 -1.99
C THR A 82 -4.40 21.72 -2.66
N LEU A 83 -3.16 22.04 -2.27
CA LEU A 83 -1.97 21.38 -2.80
C LEU A 83 -1.96 19.89 -2.45
N GLY A 84 -2.30 19.53 -1.21
CA GLY A 84 -2.46 18.14 -0.78
C GLY A 84 -3.53 17.41 -1.60
N GLY A 85 -4.67 18.04 -1.83
CA GLY A 85 -5.75 17.49 -2.66
C GLY A 85 -5.32 17.28 -4.12
N VAL A 86 -4.60 18.23 -4.72
CA VAL A 86 -4.06 18.11 -6.08
C VAL A 86 -3.08 16.94 -6.18
N LEU A 87 -2.16 16.80 -5.21
CA LEU A 87 -1.23 15.67 -5.16
C LEU A 87 -1.97 14.33 -5.06
N GLN A 88 -3.01 14.24 -4.24
CA GLN A 88 -3.83 13.03 -4.15
C GLN A 88 -4.60 12.76 -5.46
N ALA A 89 -5.14 13.79 -6.10
CA ALA A 89 -5.81 13.66 -7.39
C ALA A 89 -4.85 13.13 -8.49
N ILE A 90 -3.61 13.62 -8.51
CA ILE A 90 -2.56 13.11 -9.41
C ILE A 90 -2.34 11.61 -9.17
N ARG A 91 -2.23 11.18 -7.91
CA ARG A 91 -2.08 9.77 -7.56
C ARG A 91 -3.22 8.92 -8.13
N TRP A 92 -4.47 9.29 -7.85
CA TRP A 92 -5.63 8.56 -8.36
C TRP A 92 -5.73 8.59 -9.89
N GLY A 93 -5.22 9.68 -10.51
CA GLY A 93 -5.19 9.81 -11.96
C GLY A 93 -4.21 8.87 -12.65
N TRP A 94 -3.02 8.64 -12.10
CA TRP A 94 -2.03 7.76 -12.73
C TRP A 94 -2.16 6.28 -12.32
N GLU A 95 -2.82 5.98 -11.21
CA GLU A 95 -2.91 4.62 -10.66
C GLU A 95 -3.46 3.59 -11.68
N PRO A 96 -4.53 3.88 -12.47
CA PRO A 96 -5.04 2.96 -13.46
C PRO A 96 -4.04 2.58 -14.57
N TRP A 97 -3.07 3.45 -14.82
CA TRP A 97 -2.05 3.26 -15.86
C TRP A 97 -0.77 2.62 -15.31
N LEU A 98 -0.35 3.05 -14.13
CA LEU A 98 0.87 2.57 -13.49
C LEU A 98 0.72 1.18 -12.86
N ALA A 99 -0.39 0.88 -12.20
CA ALA A 99 -0.58 -0.38 -11.51
C ALA A 99 -0.48 -1.60 -12.46
N PRO A 100 -1.13 -1.63 -13.65
CA PRO A 100 -0.93 -2.72 -14.60
C PRO A 100 0.52 -2.82 -15.09
N GLY A 101 1.18 -1.69 -15.35
CA GLY A 101 2.58 -1.66 -15.78
C GLY A 101 3.53 -2.26 -14.74
N ILE A 102 3.34 -1.90 -13.47
CA ILE A 102 4.10 -2.44 -12.33
C ILE A 102 3.84 -3.94 -12.18
N GLY A 103 2.58 -4.37 -12.31
CA GLY A 103 2.20 -5.78 -12.28
C GLY A 103 2.94 -6.59 -13.36
N VAL A 104 2.87 -6.16 -14.61
CA VAL A 104 3.57 -6.81 -15.72
C VAL A 104 5.09 -6.83 -15.53
N LEU A 105 5.67 -5.73 -15.03
CA LEU A 105 7.11 -5.63 -14.78
C LEU A 105 7.55 -6.59 -13.69
N SER A 106 6.75 -6.71 -12.61
CA SER A 106 7.02 -7.63 -11.50
C SER A 106 6.90 -9.09 -11.91
N ASP A 107 5.97 -9.42 -12.83
CA ASP A 107 5.73 -10.80 -13.27
C ASP A 107 6.74 -11.28 -14.31
N ARG A 108 7.14 -10.39 -15.24
CA ARG A 108 7.93 -10.79 -16.41
C ARG A 108 9.44 -10.61 -16.24
N ARG A 109 9.89 -9.62 -15.48
CA ARG A 109 11.31 -9.21 -15.55
C ARG A 109 12.08 -9.33 -14.25
N PHE A 110 11.51 -8.90 -13.12
CA PHE A 110 12.28 -8.79 -11.87
C PHE A 110 11.82 -9.76 -10.77
N GLY A 111 10.63 -10.34 -10.90
CA GLY A 111 10.02 -11.13 -9.84
C GLY A 111 9.43 -10.26 -8.71
N ARG A 112 8.31 -10.71 -8.13
CA ARG A 112 7.53 -9.93 -7.14
C ARG A 112 8.34 -9.57 -5.90
N ARG A 113 9.23 -10.47 -5.45
CA ARG A 113 10.09 -10.23 -4.29
C ARG A 113 11.08 -9.10 -4.53
N SER A 114 11.81 -9.13 -5.66
CA SER A 114 12.76 -8.07 -6.00
C SER A 114 12.09 -6.71 -6.11
N MET A 115 10.95 -6.66 -6.80
CA MET A 115 10.18 -5.42 -6.93
C MET A 115 9.68 -4.92 -5.58
N MET A 116 9.23 -5.82 -4.69
CA MET A 116 8.82 -5.45 -3.32
C MET A 116 9.98 -4.82 -2.55
N VAL A 117 11.16 -5.48 -2.55
CA VAL A 117 12.35 -4.96 -1.84
C VAL A 117 12.81 -3.63 -2.41
N VAL A 118 12.86 -3.49 -3.75
CA VAL A 118 13.25 -2.23 -4.40
C VAL A 118 12.28 -1.11 -4.05
N SER A 119 10.97 -1.36 -4.13
CA SER A 119 9.94 -0.36 -3.80
C SER A 119 9.97 0.00 -2.31
N LEU A 120 10.18 -0.95 -1.41
CA LEU A 120 10.34 -0.69 0.03
C LEU A 120 11.59 0.15 0.30
N THR A 121 12.72 -0.20 -0.30
CA THR A 121 14.00 0.56 -0.13
C THR A 121 13.86 1.99 -0.66
N PHE A 122 13.22 2.16 -1.82
CA PHE A 122 12.94 3.49 -2.33
C PHE A 122 11.97 4.25 -1.41
N GLY A 123 10.97 3.57 -0.84
CA GLY A 123 10.08 4.12 0.20
C GLY A 123 10.87 4.63 1.41
N VAL A 124 11.82 3.85 1.93
CA VAL A 124 12.68 4.28 3.06
C VAL A 124 13.40 5.59 2.73
N VAL A 125 13.97 5.70 1.53
CA VAL A 125 14.69 6.90 1.10
C VAL A 125 13.76 8.11 1.04
N VAL A 126 12.61 8.01 0.36
CA VAL A 126 11.71 9.16 0.18
C VAL A 126 11.02 9.58 1.48
N PHE A 127 10.66 8.64 2.36
CA PHE A 127 10.13 8.98 3.69
C PHE A 127 11.19 9.60 4.61
N GLY A 128 12.44 9.16 4.52
CA GLY A 128 13.55 9.78 5.23
C GLY A 128 13.86 11.20 4.74
N LEU A 129 13.72 11.45 3.43
CA LEU A 129 13.96 12.77 2.83
C LEU A 129 12.85 13.79 3.17
N VAL A 130 11.63 13.35 3.43
CA VAL A 130 10.51 14.25 3.79
C VAL A 130 10.81 15.05 5.05
N ALA A 131 11.47 14.45 6.03
CA ALA A 131 11.84 15.11 7.28
C ALA A 131 12.92 16.19 7.12
N LEU A 132 13.57 16.26 5.93
CA LEU A 132 14.59 17.26 5.65
C LEU A 132 13.96 18.56 5.14
N ARG A 133 14.52 19.69 5.56
CA ARG A 133 14.12 21.03 5.08
C ARG A 133 14.66 21.28 3.68
N LEU A 134 14.00 20.71 2.67
CA LEU A 134 14.34 20.87 1.27
C LEU A 134 13.61 22.08 0.66
N PRO A 135 14.18 22.70 -0.40
CA PRO A 135 13.45 23.72 -1.17
C PRO A 135 12.20 23.09 -1.80
N LEU A 136 11.13 23.88 -1.91
CA LEU A 136 9.81 23.45 -2.35
C LEU A 136 9.80 22.54 -3.59
N PRO A 137 10.51 22.85 -4.70
CA PRO A 137 10.48 22.00 -5.87
C PRO A 137 11.01 20.58 -5.61
N LEU A 138 12.14 20.47 -4.88
CA LEU A 138 12.72 19.17 -4.53
C LEU A 138 11.81 18.41 -3.56
N TRP A 139 11.21 19.11 -2.62
CA TRP A 139 10.29 18.51 -1.66
C TRP A 139 9.01 17.95 -2.33
N LEU A 140 8.46 18.66 -3.33
CA LEU A 140 7.36 18.16 -4.15
C LEU A 140 7.74 16.88 -4.92
N VAL A 141 8.96 16.82 -5.45
CA VAL A 141 9.47 15.59 -6.10
C VAL A 141 9.52 14.43 -5.11
N VAL A 142 9.95 14.67 -3.87
CA VAL A 142 9.94 13.65 -2.81
C VAL A 142 8.52 13.17 -2.52
N LEU A 143 7.53 14.07 -2.42
CA LEU A 143 6.13 13.69 -2.22
C LEU A 143 5.57 12.85 -3.37
N ILE A 144 5.91 13.22 -4.62
CA ILE A 144 5.56 12.42 -5.80
C ILE A 144 6.23 11.03 -5.72
N GLY A 145 7.48 10.98 -5.28
CA GLY A 145 8.19 9.72 -5.02
C GLY A 145 7.49 8.85 -4.00
N ILE A 146 6.99 9.42 -2.90
CA ILE A 146 6.19 8.67 -1.90
C ILE A 146 4.93 8.08 -2.55
N GLN A 147 4.22 8.86 -3.34
CA GLN A 147 3.00 8.39 -4.00
C GLN A 147 3.28 7.27 -5.00
N LEU A 148 4.39 7.38 -5.75
CA LEU A 148 4.83 6.35 -6.68
C LEU A 148 5.17 5.04 -5.94
N THR A 149 5.88 5.12 -4.81
CA THR A 149 6.14 3.94 -3.99
C THR A 149 4.86 3.35 -3.40
N GLY A 150 3.90 4.20 -3.02
CA GLY A 150 2.59 3.77 -2.55
C GLY A 150 1.85 2.94 -3.61
N THR A 151 1.71 3.45 -4.83
CA THR A 151 1.10 2.72 -5.95
C THR A 151 1.84 1.40 -6.24
N SER A 152 3.18 1.42 -6.21
CA SER A 152 3.99 0.22 -6.45
C SER A 152 3.78 -0.83 -5.36
N LEU A 153 3.87 -0.44 -4.10
CA LEU A 153 3.78 -1.37 -2.97
C LEU A 153 2.38 -1.95 -2.81
N THR A 154 1.32 -1.15 -2.99
CA THR A 154 -0.06 -1.67 -2.95
C THR A 154 -0.27 -2.68 -4.07
N THR A 155 0.10 -2.35 -5.31
CA THR A 155 -0.03 -3.26 -6.47
C THR A 155 0.72 -4.57 -6.27
N ILE A 156 1.97 -4.52 -5.76
CA ILE A 156 2.78 -5.72 -5.55
C ILE A 156 2.23 -6.54 -4.37
N ALA A 157 1.81 -5.89 -3.27
CA ALA A 157 1.23 -6.56 -2.11
C ALA A 157 -0.06 -7.31 -2.49
N ASP A 158 -0.95 -6.67 -3.25
CA ASP A 158 -2.19 -7.29 -3.76
C ASP A 158 -1.90 -8.45 -4.71
N SER A 159 -0.87 -8.30 -5.55
CA SER A 159 -0.42 -9.38 -6.44
C SER A 159 0.10 -10.59 -5.65
N VAL A 160 0.92 -10.37 -4.62
CA VAL A 160 1.42 -11.42 -3.72
C VAL A 160 0.27 -12.07 -2.94
N ALA A 161 -0.69 -11.27 -2.49
CA ALA A 161 -1.88 -11.78 -1.82
C ALA A 161 -2.71 -12.67 -2.75
N SER A 162 -2.93 -12.25 -3.99
CA SER A 162 -3.64 -13.04 -5.01
C SER A 162 -2.95 -14.37 -5.30
N ASP A 163 -1.60 -14.38 -5.41
CA ASP A 163 -0.84 -15.61 -5.58
C ASP A 163 -0.95 -16.53 -4.37
N THR A 164 -0.86 -15.96 -3.17
CA THR A 164 -1.02 -16.71 -1.92
C THR A 164 -2.41 -17.32 -1.84
N ALA A 165 -3.44 -16.56 -2.22
CA ALA A 165 -4.81 -17.04 -2.29
C ALA A 165 -4.96 -18.22 -3.25
N SER A 166 -4.34 -18.16 -4.43
CA SER A 166 -4.45 -19.22 -5.43
C SER A 166 -3.90 -20.57 -4.97
N VAL A 167 -2.94 -20.55 -4.04
CA VAL A 167 -2.29 -21.76 -3.49
C VAL A 167 -2.88 -22.16 -2.13
N ARG A 168 -3.36 -21.18 -1.33
CA ARG A 168 -3.65 -21.37 0.08
C ARG A 168 -4.93 -20.64 0.51
N GLY A 169 -6.08 -21.24 0.38
CA GLY A 169 -7.32 -20.79 1.00
C GLY A 169 -8.23 -19.84 0.21
N GLY A 170 -7.86 -19.50 -1.03
CA GLY A 170 -8.76 -18.84 -2.00
C GLY A 170 -9.50 -17.62 -1.46
N ARG A 171 -10.83 -17.67 -1.50
CA ARG A 171 -11.71 -16.55 -1.13
C ARG A 171 -11.57 -16.13 0.35
N VAL A 172 -11.42 -17.07 1.26
CA VAL A 172 -11.36 -16.81 2.71
C VAL A 172 -10.09 -16.02 3.05
N PHE A 173 -8.94 -16.40 2.46
CA PHE A 173 -7.71 -15.65 2.64
C PHE A 173 -7.85 -14.21 2.11
N MET A 174 -8.41 -14.00 0.91
CA MET A 174 -8.59 -12.66 0.34
C MET A 174 -9.51 -11.77 1.18
N MET A 175 -10.55 -12.37 1.78
CA MET A 175 -11.44 -11.65 2.71
C MET A 175 -10.66 -11.13 3.94
N TRP A 176 -9.84 -11.98 4.56
CA TRP A 176 -9.03 -11.59 5.72
C TRP A 176 -7.91 -10.62 5.34
N TYR A 177 -7.32 -10.78 4.15
CA TYR A 177 -6.35 -9.83 3.62
C TYR A 177 -6.97 -8.44 3.42
N SER A 178 -8.14 -8.35 2.79
CA SER A 178 -8.85 -7.08 2.62
C SER A 178 -9.19 -6.45 3.96
N PHE A 179 -9.67 -7.25 4.93
CA PHE A 179 -9.91 -6.76 6.28
C PHE A 179 -8.64 -6.21 6.94
N ALA A 180 -7.49 -6.88 6.78
CA ALA A 180 -6.21 -6.40 7.31
C ALA A 180 -5.78 -5.08 6.65
N VAL A 181 -5.96 -4.93 5.34
CA VAL A 181 -5.69 -3.68 4.60
C VAL A 181 -6.58 -2.55 5.09
N ASP A 182 -7.89 -2.78 5.21
CA ASP A 182 -8.86 -1.78 5.70
C ASP A 182 -8.57 -1.37 7.15
N LEU A 183 -8.20 -2.33 8.00
CA LEU A 183 -7.79 -2.07 9.38
C LEU A 183 -6.51 -1.20 9.41
N GLY A 184 -5.53 -1.49 8.57
CA GLY A 184 -4.33 -0.67 8.41
C GLY A 184 -4.67 0.77 8.01
N ALA A 185 -5.50 0.94 6.99
CA ALA A 185 -5.95 2.24 6.52
C ALA A 185 -6.71 3.03 7.61
N ALA A 186 -7.54 2.35 8.41
CA ALA A 186 -8.30 2.97 9.50
C ALA A 186 -7.43 3.36 10.70
N LEU A 187 -6.43 2.54 11.05
CA LEU A 187 -5.52 2.82 12.16
C LEU A 187 -4.47 3.89 11.82
N GLY A 188 -4.13 4.04 10.55
CA GLY A 188 -3.10 4.96 10.09
C GLY A 188 -3.30 6.41 10.54
N PRO A 189 -4.46 7.06 10.34
CA PRO A 189 -4.70 8.43 10.82
C PRO A 189 -4.59 8.55 12.32
N ILE A 190 -5.12 7.60 13.08
CA ILE A 190 -5.08 7.61 14.55
C ILE A 190 -3.62 7.61 15.02
N LEU A 191 -2.82 6.68 14.50
CA LEU A 191 -1.40 6.59 14.86
C LEU A 191 -0.61 7.82 14.41
N ALA A 192 -0.94 8.36 13.22
CA ALA A 192 -0.27 9.54 12.70
C ALA A 192 -0.44 10.77 13.60
N TYR A 193 -1.68 11.05 14.02
CA TYR A 193 -1.96 12.19 14.89
C TYR A 193 -1.45 11.97 16.31
N LEU A 194 -1.54 10.75 16.86
CA LEU A 194 -0.94 10.43 18.16
C LEU A 194 0.58 10.62 18.14
N LEU A 195 1.26 10.15 17.11
CA LEU A 195 2.72 10.33 16.98
C LEU A 195 3.09 11.80 16.76
N ASN A 196 2.28 12.54 16.00
CA ASN A 196 2.47 13.96 15.81
C ASN A 196 2.35 14.75 17.13
N ASP A 197 1.36 14.42 17.96
CA ASP A 197 1.15 15.11 19.23
C ASP A 197 2.24 14.80 20.27
N MET A 198 2.81 13.57 20.21
CA MET A 198 3.84 13.16 21.18
C MET A 198 5.26 13.59 20.77
N TRP A 199 5.61 13.49 19.48
CA TRP A 199 6.99 13.63 19.00
C TRP A 199 7.15 14.52 17.76
N GLY A 200 6.06 15.04 17.24
CA GLY A 200 6.05 15.86 16.02
C GLY A 200 5.99 15.03 14.74
N MET A 201 5.57 15.70 13.65
CA MET A 201 5.31 15.08 12.35
C MET A 201 6.58 14.50 11.72
N ASP A 202 7.72 15.18 11.82
CA ASP A 202 8.99 14.72 11.25
C ASP A 202 9.43 13.38 11.87
N THR A 203 9.23 13.21 13.18
CA THR A 203 9.52 11.96 13.87
C THR A 203 8.56 10.85 13.45
N ALA A 204 7.28 11.15 13.23
CA ALA A 204 6.31 10.17 12.71
C ALA A 204 6.71 9.65 11.34
N TYR A 205 7.15 10.54 10.44
CA TYR A 205 7.62 10.15 9.11
C TYR A 205 8.97 9.40 9.15
N ALA A 206 9.89 9.78 10.02
CA ALA A 206 11.12 9.03 10.25
C ALA A 206 10.83 7.62 10.80
N GLY A 207 9.89 7.48 11.74
CA GLY A 207 9.42 6.20 12.25
C GLY A 207 8.83 5.32 11.13
N THR A 208 8.10 5.94 10.20
CA THR A 208 7.58 5.26 9.01
C THR A 208 8.69 4.71 8.12
N ALA A 209 9.78 5.50 7.91
CA ALA A 209 10.95 5.04 7.17
C ALA A 209 11.62 3.83 7.85
N VAL A 210 11.73 3.83 9.18
CA VAL A 210 12.25 2.69 9.95
C VAL A 210 11.35 1.46 9.80
N LEU A 211 10.04 1.63 9.85
CA LEU A 211 9.09 0.53 9.67
C LEU A 211 9.18 -0.08 8.27
N LEU A 212 9.30 0.76 7.23
CA LEU A 212 9.54 0.31 5.85
C LEU A 212 10.89 -0.42 5.71
N LEU A 213 11.93 0.04 6.42
CA LEU A 213 13.24 -0.61 6.43
C LEU A 213 13.16 -2.00 7.05
N ILE A 214 12.49 -2.16 8.19
CA ILE A 214 12.27 -3.46 8.83
C ILE A 214 11.54 -4.40 7.85
N LEU A 215 10.52 -3.89 7.15
CA LEU A 215 9.78 -4.65 6.16
C LEU A 215 10.68 -5.06 4.98
N ALA A 216 11.52 -4.14 4.48
CA ALA A 216 12.46 -4.39 3.38
C ALA A 216 13.48 -5.47 3.75
N VAL A 217 14.09 -5.37 4.93
CA VAL A 217 15.04 -6.36 5.46
C VAL A 217 14.39 -7.72 5.58
N LYS A 218 13.19 -7.79 6.12
CA LYS A 218 12.46 -9.05 6.27
C LYS A 218 12.12 -9.68 4.91
N TRP A 219 11.66 -8.88 3.94
CA TRP A 219 11.41 -9.36 2.57
C TRP A 219 12.68 -9.77 1.85
N TYR A 220 13.80 -9.11 2.12
CA TYR A 220 15.10 -9.49 1.59
C TYR A 220 15.59 -10.85 2.13
N TRP A 221 15.32 -11.15 3.39
CA TRP A 221 15.77 -12.42 4.03
C TRP A 221 14.75 -13.56 3.87
N SER A 222 13.49 -13.26 3.56
CA SER A 222 12.49 -14.29 3.32
C SER A 222 12.89 -15.14 2.11
N ALA A 223 13.01 -16.46 2.30
CA ALA A 223 13.20 -17.40 1.20
C ALA A 223 12.12 -17.19 0.15
N PRO A 224 12.33 -17.52 -1.15
CA PRO A 224 11.35 -17.30 -2.21
C PRO A 224 10.06 -18.02 -1.85
N LEU A 225 9.09 -17.21 -1.36
CA LEU A 225 7.80 -17.68 -0.84
C LEU A 225 6.94 -18.34 -1.92
N LEU A 226 7.27 -18.07 -3.17
CA LEU A 226 6.57 -18.59 -4.33
C LEU A 226 7.60 -18.99 -5.38
N LYS A 227 7.78 -20.29 -5.61
CA LYS A 227 8.40 -20.76 -6.84
C LYS A 227 7.60 -20.18 -8.00
N PRO A 228 8.25 -19.61 -9.05
CA PRO A 228 7.51 -19.13 -10.19
C PRO A 228 6.62 -20.27 -10.70
N PHE A 229 5.33 -19.98 -10.84
CA PHE A 229 4.38 -20.90 -11.46
C PHE A 229 4.80 -21.04 -12.91
N VAL A 230 5.64 -22.02 -13.20
CA VAL A 230 5.95 -22.42 -14.58
C VAL A 230 4.66 -22.97 -15.16
N ARG A 231 3.95 -22.13 -15.92
CA ARG A 231 2.88 -22.58 -16.79
C ARG A 231 3.48 -23.65 -17.70
N ARG A 232 3.26 -24.92 -17.36
CA ARG A 232 3.48 -26.00 -18.33
C ARG A 232 2.48 -25.74 -19.46
N SER A 233 2.99 -25.18 -20.56
CA SER A 233 2.31 -25.21 -21.84
C SER A 233 2.18 -26.68 -22.23
N ALA A 234 0.96 -27.19 -22.15
CA ALA A 234 0.53 -28.37 -22.86
C ALA A 234 0.08 -27.96 -24.24
#